data_e4039ffcc4c9510eceaeae735625f21c
#
_entry.id   e4039ffcc4c9510eceaeae735625f21c
#
_cell.length_a   1.000
_cell.length_b   1.000
_cell.length_c   1.000
_cell.angle_alpha   90.00
_cell.angle_beta   90.00
_cell.angle_gamma   90.00
#
_symmetry.space_group_name_H-M   'P 1'
#
loop_
_entity.id
_entity.type
_entity.pdbx_description
1 polymer ?
#
loop_
_entity_poly.entity_id
_entity_poly.type
_entity_poly.pdbx_seq_one_letter_code
_entity_poly.pdbx_strand_id
1 'polypeptide(L)'
;VNTRQEDFPDDLQEIATSLSIIKGSPVSRQKLFVEILSAMEELYFDVEMNGFSDVLREWRKYAVTLGQEVNVISVNETFSGTAVDIDEDGALLIDTGAGYRRVLAGDVSIRPRQK
;
A
#
# COMPACT_ATOMS: atom_id res chain seq x y z
N VAL A 1 1.85 -16.14 -3.93
CA VAL A 1 2.55 -16.56 -2.72
C VAL A 1 3.79 -17.38 -3.07
N ASN A 2 3.66 -18.41 -3.90
CA ASN A 2 4.73 -19.38 -4.23
C ASN A 2 5.11 -19.37 -5.72
N THR A 3 4.83 -18.30 -6.44
CA THR A 3 5.24 -18.16 -7.85
C THR A 3 6.77 -18.06 -7.92
N ARG A 4 7.40 -18.80 -8.83
CA ARG A 4 8.85 -18.73 -9.06
C ARG A 4 9.16 -17.57 -10.00
N GLN A 5 10.39 -17.05 -10.00
CA GLN A 5 10.76 -15.90 -10.83
C GLN A 5 10.52 -16.16 -12.32
N GLU A 6 10.85 -17.34 -12.79
CA GLU A 6 10.67 -17.77 -14.17
C GLU A 6 9.19 -17.96 -14.61
N ASP A 7 8.26 -18.04 -13.65
CA ASP A 7 6.83 -18.20 -13.93
C ASP A 7 6.10 -16.86 -14.09
N PHE A 8 6.77 -15.74 -13.85
CA PHE A 8 6.21 -14.42 -14.17
C PHE A 8 6.31 -14.11 -15.66
N PRO A 9 5.31 -13.41 -16.24
CA PRO A 9 5.41 -12.85 -17.59
C PRO A 9 6.67 -11.98 -17.74
N ASP A 10 7.24 -11.93 -18.95
CA ASP A 10 8.52 -11.25 -19.20
C ASP A 10 8.53 -9.79 -18.76
N ASP A 11 7.43 -9.07 -18.96
CA ASP A 11 7.25 -7.67 -18.56
C ASP A 11 7.16 -7.47 -17.05
N LEU A 12 6.94 -8.53 -16.27
CA LEU A 12 6.84 -8.51 -14.82
C LEU A 12 8.05 -9.11 -14.10
N GLN A 13 8.94 -9.80 -14.79
CA GLN A 13 10.04 -10.53 -14.16
C GLN A 13 10.98 -9.65 -13.32
N GLU A 14 11.17 -8.38 -13.70
CA GLU A 14 12.05 -7.45 -12.97
C GLU A 14 11.33 -6.70 -11.84
N ILE A 15 10.00 -6.66 -11.84
CA ILE A 15 9.21 -5.85 -10.89
C ILE A 15 8.33 -6.67 -9.96
N ALA A 16 8.03 -7.93 -10.32
CA ALA A 16 7.20 -8.81 -9.52
C ALA A 16 8.04 -9.74 -8.63
N THR A 17 7.51 -10.07 -7.48
CA THR A 17 8.10 -11.03 -6.56
C THR A 17 7.02 -11.89 -5.88
N SER A 18 7.45 -12.88 -5.12
CA SER A 18 6.57 -13.70 -4.28
C SER A 18 7.17 -13.89 -2.90
N LEU A 19 6.32 -14.31 -1.95
CA LEU A 19 6.79 -14.59 -0.60
C LEU A 19 7.82 -15.74 -0.56
N SER A 20 7.69 -16.74 -1.43
CA SER A 20 8.66 -17.83 -1.49
C SER A 20 10.02 -17.39 -2.04
N ILE A 21 10.06 -16.43 -2.97
CA ILE A 21 11.30 -15.83 -3.47
C ILE A 21 12.00 -15.07 -2.35
N ILE A 22 11.27 -14.19 -1.65
CA ILE A 22 11.83 -13.38 -0.55
C ILE A 22 12.32 -14.27 0.59
N LYS A 23 11.55 -15.30 0.94
CA LYS A 23 11.89 -16.24 2.02
C LYS A 23 12.99 -17.23 1.67
N GLY A 24 13.20 -17.52 0.38
CA GLY A 24 14.08 -18.57 -0.11
C GLY A 24 13.55 -19.99 0.07
N SER A 25 12.27 -20.16 0.40
CA SER A 25 11.61 -21.45 0.58
C SER A 25 10.09 -21.35 0.44
N PRO A 26 9.38 -22.46 0.13
CA PRO A 26 7.94 -22.44 -0.01
C PRO A 26 7.22 -21.95 1.26
N VAL A 27 6.13 -21.21 1.05
CA VAL A 27 5.26 -20.68 2.11
C VAL A 27 3.97 -21.48 2.15
N SER A 28 3.55 -21.91 3.33
CA SER A 28 2.25 -22.55 3.52
C SER A 28 1.13 -21.53 3.32
N ARG A 29 0.36 -21.68 2.24
CA ARG A 29 -0.78 -20.80 1.96
C ARG A 29 -1.86 -20.88 3.03
N GLN A 30 -2.07 -22.07 3.60
CA GLN A 30 -3.07 -22.28 4.66
C GLN A 30 -2.67 -21.54 5.94
N LYS A 31 -1.40 -21.67 6.37
CA LYS A 31 -0.91 -20.94 7.55
C LYS A 31 -0.97 -19.42 7.32
N LEU A 32 -0.51 -18.97 6.17
CA LEU A 32 -0.57 -17.54 5.81
C LEU A 32 -2.00 -17.03 5.85
N PHE A 33 -2.97 -17.78 5.33
CA PHE A 33 -4.38 -17.40 5.34
C PHE A 33 -4.94 -17.25 6.75
N VAL A 34 -4.64 -18.21 7.63
CA VAL A 34 -5.04 -18.15 9.04
C VAL A 34 -4.42 -16.93 9.75
N GLU A 35 -3.13 -16.69 9.55
CA GLU A 35 -2.44 -15.53 10.13
C GLU A 35 -3.04 -14.19 9.67
N ILE A 36 -3.36 -14.08 8.37
CA ILE A 36 -4.02 -12.88 7.83
C ILE A 36 -5.39 -12.68 8.48
N LEU A 37 -6.22 -13.71 8.58
CA LEU A 37 -7.54 -13.61 9.21
C LEU A 37 -7.44 -13.25 10.68
N SER A 38 -6.50 -13.86 11.42
CA SER A 38 -6.28 -13.54 12.84
C SER A 38 -5.85 -12.09 13.02
N ALA A 39 -4.93 -11.61 12.19
CA ALA A 39 -4.49 -10.21 12.25
C ALA A 39 -5.61 -9.23 11.88
N MET A 40 -6.46 -9.57 10.91
CA MET A 40 -7.64 -8.77 10.57
C MET A 40 -8.65 -8.71 11.72
N GLU A 41 -8.89 -9.82 12.41
CA GLU A 41 -9.78 -9.88 13.56
C GLU A 41 -9.27 -9.01 14.71
N GLU A 42 -7.99 -9.10 15.03
CA GLU A 42 -7.36 -8.27 16.06
C GLU A 42 -7.48 -6.77 15.73
N LEU A 43 -7.17 -6.37 14.48
CA LEU A 43 -7.32 -5.00 14.01
C LEU A 43 -8.78 -4.53 14.06
N TYR A 44 -9.73 -5.39 13.71
CA TYR A 44 -11.15 -5.06 13.75
C TYR A 44 -11.60 -4.75 15.18
N PHE A 45 -11.25 -5.58 16.16
CA PHE A 45 -11.58 -5.34 17.56
C PHE A 45 -10.89 -4.09 18.11
N ASP A 46 -9.62 -3.85 17.72
CA ASP A 46 -8.92 -2.64 18.14
C ASP A 46 -9.60 -1.38 17.60
N VAL A 47 -10.01 -1.38 16.34
CA VAL A 47 -10.76 -0.25 15.74
C VAL A 47 -12.11 -0.02 16.42
N GLU A 48 -12.84 -1.08 16.75
CA GLU A 48 -14.11 -0.95 17.48
C GLU A 48 -13.94 -0.32 18.87
N MET A 49 -12.85 -0.63 19.55
CA MET A 49 -12.58 -0.14 20.91
C MET A 49 -11.90 1.23 20.94
N ASN A 50 -10.99 1.51 20.02
CA ASN A 50 -10.05 2.63 20.07
C ASN A 50 -10.11 3.55 18.84
N GLY A 51 -10.92 3.22 17.84
CA GLY A 51 -10.95 3.94 16.57
C GLY A 51 -9.74 3.65 15.69
N PHE A 52 -9.59 4.41 14.60
CA PHE A 52 -8.58 4.16 13.57
C PHE A 52 -7.18 4.70 13.89
N SER A 53 -7.00 5.46 14.96
CA SER A 53 -5.72 6.16 15.24
C SER A 53 -4.51 5.22 15.29
N ASP A 54 -4.65 4.07 15.94
CA ASP A 54 -3.58 3.09 16.07
C ASP A 54 -3.29 2.38 14.75
N VAL A 55 -4.31 2.05 13.99
CA VAL A 55 -4.18 1.46 12.65
C VAL A 55 -3.46 2.42 11.70
N LEU A 56 -3.82 3.70 11.71
CA LEU A 56 -3.17 4.72 10.88
C LEU A 56 -1.70 4.93 11.29
N ARG A 57 -1.40 4.86 12.59
CA ARG A 57 -0.02 4.92 13.08
C ARG A 57 0.80 3.72 12.60
N GLU A 58 0.26 2.52 12.68
CA GLU A 58 0.92 1.33 12.15
C GLU A 58 1.09 1.38 10.63
N TRP A 59 0.04 1.80 9.90
CA TRP A 59 0.11 1.97 8.45
C TRP A 59 1.28 2.87 8.02
N ARG A 60 1.49 4.00 8.72
CA ARG A 60 2.60 4.93 8.42
C ARG A 60 3.97 4.26 8.48
N LYS A 61 4.17 3.28 9.35
CA LYS A 61 5.45 2.55 9.47
C LYS A 61 5.77 1.71 8.24
N TYR A 62 4.75 1.21 7.55
CA TYR A 62 4.90 0.33 6.38
C TYR A 62 4.67 1.06 5.05
N ALA A 63 4.26 2.31 5.10
CA ALA A 63 3.90 3.10 3.93
C ALA A 63 5.14 3.55 3.14
N VAL A 64 5.54 2.77 2.14
CA VAL A 64 6.67 3.09 1.25
C VAL A 64 6.41 4.30 0.35
N THR A 65 5.16 4.74 0.25
CA THR A 65 4.74 5.88 -0.58
C THR A 65 5.04 7.21 0.08
N LEU A 66 5.05 7.28 1.42
CA LEU A 66 5.27 8.53 2.14
C LEU A 66 6.69 9.06 1.89
N GLY A 67 6.79 10.36 1.65
CA GLY A 67 8.03 11.04 1.29
C GLY A 67 8.45 10.88 -0.17
N GLN A 68 7.67 10.17 -1.00
CA GLN A 68 7.97 9.97 -2.42
C GLN A 68 7.21 10.95 -3.31
N GLU A 69 7.85 11.34 -4.42
CA GLU A 69 7.13 11.98 -5.53
C GLU A 69 6.23 10.95 -6.21
N VAL A 70 4.97 11.29 -6.36
CA VAL A 70 3.94 10.40 -6.92
C VAL A 70 3.14 11.08 -8.01
N ASN A 71 2.66 10.30 -8.96
CA ASN A 71 1.64 10.69 -9.91
C ASN A 71 0.30 10.14 -9.42
N VAL A 72 -0.66 11.03 -9.28
CA VAL A 72 -2.05 10.69 -8.96
C VAL A 72 -2.83 10.69 -10.26
N ILE A 73 -3.36 9.54 -10.61
CA ILE A 73 -4.09 9.31 -11.87
C ILE A 73 -5.52 8.94 -11.51
N SER A 74 -6.47 9.76 -11.92
CA SER A 74 -7.90 9.49 -11.80
C SER A 74 -8.59 9.59 -13.16
N VAL A 75 -9.87 9.24 -13.20
CA VAL A 75 -10.67 9.32 -14.45
C VAL A 75 -10.70 10.73 -15.02
N ASN A 76 -10.73 11.75 -14.16
CA ASN A 76 -10.96 13.13 -14.55
C ASN A 76 -9.69 13.99 -14.59
N GLU A 77 -8.63 13.57 -13.93
CA GLU A 77 -7.42 14.38 -13.82
C GLU A 77 -6.18 13.53 -13.51
N THR A 78 -5.04 14.10 -13.87
CA THR A 78 -3.73 13.60 -13.44
C THR A 78 -2.93 14.77 -12.89
N PHE A 79 -2.32 14.57 -11.72
CA PHE A 79 -1.41 15.55 -11.12
C PHE A 79 -0.28 14.86 -10.37
N SER A 80 0.76 15.62 -10.05
CA SER A 80 1.93 15.10 -9.32
C SER A 80 2.14 15.90 -8.04
N GLY A 81 2.81 15.29 -7.09
CA GLY A 81 3.20 15.92 -5.84
C GLY A 81 3.93 14.93 -4.94
N THR A 82 4.28 15.37 -3.74
CA THR A 82 4.89 14.53 -2.72
C THR A 82 3.83 13.99 -1.80
N ALA A 83 3.77 12.68 -1.63
CA ALA A 83 2.90 12.04 -0.63
C ALA A 83 3.46 12.32 0.77
N VAL A 84 2.76 13.11 1.58
CA VAL A 84 3.30 13.58 2.87
C VAL A 84 2.73 12.85 4.09
N ASP A 85 1.46 12.47 4.07
CA ASP A 85 0.84 11.76 5.18
C ASP A 85 -0.49 11.12 4.76
N ILE A 86 -1.15 10.49 5.70
CA ILE A 86 -2.54 10.03 5.65
C ILE A 86 -3.32 10.73 6.77
N ASP A 87 -4.51 11.24 6.46
CA ASP A 87 -5.36 11.90 7.46
C ASP A 87 -6.24 10.91 8.26
N GLU A 88 -7.04 11.46 9.17
CA GLU A 88 -7.89 10.66 10.07
C GLU A 88 -8.97 9.85 9.33
N ASP A 89 -9.36 10.29 8.13
CA ASP A 89 -10.31 9.57 7.27
C ASP A 89 -9.64 8.52 6.37
N GLY A 90 -8.31 8.39 6.44
CA GLY A 90 -7.53 7.50 5.58
C GLY A 90 -7.22 8.09 4.19
N ALA A 91 -7.44 9.39 3.98
CA ALA A 91 -7.07 10.04 2.72
C ALA A 91 -5.57 10.33 2.67
N LEU A 92 -4.93 10.01 1.55
CA LEU A 92 -3.53 10.35 1.31
C LEU A 92 -3.41 11.86 1.04
N LEU A 93 -2.51 12.51 1.76
CA LEU A 93 -2.21 13.93 1.60
C LEU A 93 -1.04 14.11 0.65
N ILE A 94 -1.27 14.87 -0.42
CA ILE A 94 -0.28 15.18 -1.45
C ILE A 94 0.06 16.67 -1.42
N ASP A 95 1.32 16.99 -1.21
CA ASP A 95 1.84 18.35 -1.39
C ASP A 95 2.16 18.57 -2.87
N THR A 96 1.43 19.47 -3.50
CA THR A 96 1.61 19.82 -4.93
C THR A 96 2.55 21.01 -5.14
N GLY A 97 3.10 21.58 -4.07
CA GLY A 97 3.84 22.85 -4.11
C GLY A 97 2.96 24.09 -4.19
N ALA A 98 1.69 23.94 -4.59
CA ALA A 98 0.67 24.99 -4.57
C ALA A 98 -0.34 24.82 -3.43
N GLY A 99 -0.19 23.76 -2.64
CA GLY A 99 -1.03 23.41 -1.50
C GLY A 99 -1.24 21.89 -1.39
N TYR A 100 -1.92 21.50 -0.33
CA TYR A 100 -2.21 20.10 -0.07
C TYR A 100 -3.49 19.66 -0.78
N ARG A 101 -3.44 18.45 -1.34
CA ARG A 101 -4.61 17.77 -1.90
C ARG A 101 -4.86 16.47 -1.18
N ARG A 102 -6.13 16.19 -0.86
CA ARG A 102 -6.59 14.93 -0.27
C ARG A 102 -6.99 13.96 -1.38
N VAL A 103 -6.47 12.75 -1.32
CA VAL A 103 -6.78 11.68 -2.28
C VAL A 103 -7.38 10.49 -1.53
N LEU A 104 -8.66 10.25 -1.74
CA LEU A 104 -9.36 9.06 -1.25
C LEU A 104 -9.18 7.90 -2.22
N ALA A 105 -9.21 6.69 -1.70
CA ALA A 105 -9.25 5.47 -2.50
C ALA A 105 -10.52 5.44 -3.39
N GLY A 106 -10.45 4.74 -4.50
CA GLY A 106 -11.50 4.62 -5.50
C GLY A 106 -10.86 4.51 -6.88
N ASP A 107 -11.31 5.27 -7.85
CA ASP A 107 -10.78 5.29 -9.21
C ASP A 107 -9.47 6.09 -9.33
N VAL A 108 -8.57 5.93 -8.37
CA VAL A 108 -7.29 6.63 -8.31
C VAL A 108 -6.14 5.63 -8.25
N SER A 109 -5.15 5.82 -9.10
CA SER A 109 -3.89 5.09 -9.09
C SER A 109 -2.76 6.00 -8.63
N ILE A 110 -2.00 5.55 -7.64
CA ILE A 110 -0.78 6.22 -7.17
C ILE A 110 0.41 5.48 -7.75
N ARG A 111 1.29 6.18 -8.44
CA ARG A 111 2.52 5.63 -9.02
C ARG A 111 3.72 6.44 -8.58
N PRO A 112 4.84 5.81 -8.20
CA PRO A 112 6.10 6.53 -8.02
C PRO A 112 6.45 7.26 -9.31
N ARG A 113 6.93 8.49 -9.18
CA ARG A 113 7.42 9.23 -10.34
C ARG A 113 8.75 8.61 -10.78
N GLN A 114 8.75 7.99 -11.94
CA GLN A 114 10.00 7.55 -12.56
C GLN A 114 10.81 8.79 -12.94
N LYS A 115 12.07 8.81 -12.51
CA LYS A 115 13.04 9.85 -12.89
C LYS A 115 13.42 9.72 -14.34
#